data_9bcdb796331957fac61b6a52e80c40e0
#
_entry.id   9bcdb796331957fac61b6a52e80c40e0
#
_cell.length_a   1.000
_cell.length_b   1.000
_cell.length_c   1.000
_cell.angle_alpha   90.00
_cell.angle_beta   90.00
_cell.angle_gamma   90.00
#
_symmetry.space_group_name_H-M   'P 1'
#
loop_
_entity.id
_entity.type
_entity.pdbx_description
1 polymer ?
#
loop_
_entity_poly.entity_id
_entity_poly.type
_entity_poly.pdbx_seq_one_letter_code
_entity_poly.pdbx_strand_id
1 'polypeptide(L)'
;MESTLSLQSNLYPKVTPAGAYYAVTSDTPSASRTLLYSLLKASPTEVIRSEKILAWADTSDIDTALNLLYRLQRLEFLYGDENVSNEEIHLTDEQLPSVLEQLSSSGKALLADENGLYFANANFHHEAAEELGLLASEVTKMDSSHRLLIRNNLHINNNAWGICDPSGQSELTFFPLYIGNTKLILVIGGMPDLNKEAFVTLVKVLYHRYGSR
;
A
#
# COMPACT_ATOMS: atom_id res chain seq x y z
N MET A 1 18.83 -31.04 -7.99
CA MET A 1 18.52 -30.30 -9.24
C MET A 1 18.18 -28.89 -8.84
N GLU A 2 19.10 -27.97 -9.01
CA GLU A 2 18.78 -26.54 -8.90
C GLU A 2 17.87 -26.21 -10.07
N SER A 3 16.62 -25.89 -9.78
CA SER A 3 15.69 -25.38 -10.80
C SER A 3 16.16 -23.98 -11.18
N THR A 4 16.77 -23.86 -12.35
CA THR A 4 17.17 -22.56 -12.88
C THR A 4 15.89 -21.77 -13.17
N LEU A 5 15.67 -20.67 -12.46
CA LEU A 5 14.56 -19.79 -12.73
C LEU A 5 14.79 -19.11 -14.08
N SER A 6 13.75 -19.06 -14.90
CA SER A 6 13.78 -18.36 -16.19
C SER A 6 12.66 -17.34 -16.23
N LEU A 7 12.96 -16.19 -16.81
CA LEU A 7 12.00 -15.10 -16.99
C LEU A 7 11.11 -15.43 -18.19
N GLN A 8 9.79 -15.38 -17.99
CA GLN A 8 8.84 -15.40 -19.10
C GLN A 8 8.77 -13.99 -19.70
N SER A 9 9.10 -13.87 -20.97
CA SER A 9 9.07 -12.60 -21.71
C SER A 9 7.64 -12.17 -22.07
N ASN A 10 7.48 -10.87 -22.38
CA ASN A 10 6.23 -10.26 -22.85
C ASN A 10 5.06 -10.25 -21.83
N LEU A 11 5.37 -10.27 -20.55
CA LEU A 11 4.38 -10.06 -19.50
C LEU A 11 4.51 -8.64 -18.93
N TYR A 12 3.39 -8.10 -18.50
CA TYR A 12 3.29 -6.83 -17.77
C TYR A 12 3.18 -7.12 -16.27
N PRO A 13 4.09 -6.61 -15.42
CA PRO A 13 4.01 -6.88 -13.99
C PRO A 13 2.85 -6.09 -13.37
N LYS A 14 2.00 -6.78 -12.65
CA LYS A 14 0.91 -6.17 -11.87
C LYS A 14 1.08 -6.48 -10.40
N VAL A 15 1.02 -5.46 -9.56
CA VAL A 15 1.03 -5.60 -8.11
C VAL A 15 -0.41 -5.81 -7.64
N THR A 16 -0.62 -6.82 -6.81
CA THR A 16 -1.92 -7.12 -6.21
C THR A 16 -2.25 -6.17 -5.05
N PRO A 17 -3.50 -6.08 -4.60
CA PRO A 17 -3.84 -5.35 -3.37
C PRO A 17 -3.01 -5.78 -2.15
N ALA A 18 -2.77 -7.08 -1.99
CA ALA A 18 -1.92 -7.63 -0.92
C ALA A 18 -0.46 -7.16 -1.05
N GLY A 19 0.08 -7.14 -2.29
CA GLY A 19 1.41 -6.62 -2.57
C GLY A 19 1.53 -5.12 -2.31
N ALA A 20 0.53 -4.35 -2.71
CA ALA A 20 0.47 -2.92 -2.44
C ALA A 20 0.38 -2.63 -0.93
N TYR A 21 -0.44 -3.39 -0.21
CA TYR A 21 -0.53 -3.30 1.25
C TYR A 21 0.82 -3.61 1.92
N TYR A 22 1.45 -4.75 1.55
CA TYR A 22 2.78 -5.10 2.06
C TYR A 22 3.81 -4.00 1.81
N ALA A 23 3.77 -3.38 0.63
CA ALA A 23 4.71 -2.33 0.27
C ALA A 23 4.64 -1.13 1.22
N VAL A 24 3.43 -0.71 1.65
CA VAL A 24 3.21 0.53 2.40
C VAL A 24 3.04 0.37 3.91
N THR A 25 3.00 -0.84 4.45
CA THR A 25 2.71 -1.07 5.89
C THR A 25 3.92 -0.92 6.81
N SER A 26 5.10 -0.66 6.32
CA SER A 26 6.30 -0.49 7.14
C SER A 26 7.29 0.48 6.52
N ASP A 27 7.93 1.24 7.38
CA ASP A 27 9.07 2.12 7.07
C ASP A 27 10.41 1.36 6.94
N THR A 28 10.43 0.08 7.32
CA THR A 28 11.67 -0.72 7.28
C THR A 28 12.01 -1.10 5.85
N PRO A 29 13.16 -0.66 5.32
CA PRO A 29 13.59 -1.02 3.97
C PRO A 29 13.76 -2.53 3.81
N SER A 30 13.35 -3.06 2.66
CA SER A 30 13.62 -4.44 2.27
C SER A 30 13.64 -4.56 0.76
N ALA A 31 14.42 -5.50 0.22
CA ALA A 31 14.49 -5.75 -1.22
C ALA A 31 13.08 -6.02 -1.82
N SER A 32 12.22 -6.74 -1.08
CA SER A 32 10.84 -7.00 -1.49
C SER A 32 10.02 -5.72 -1.64
N ARG A 33 10.14 -4.78 -0.70
CA ARG A 33 9.46 -3.47 -0.79
C ARG A 33 10.03 -2.62 -1.90
N THR A 34 11.35 -2.57 -2.04
CA THR A 34 12.02 -1.84 -3.12
C THR A 34 11.52 -2.28 -4.49
N LEU A 35 11.44 -3.60 -4.73
CA LEU A 35 10.90 -4.13 -5.98
C LEU A 35 9.43 -3.75 -6.19
N LEU A 36 8.58 -3.94 -5.18
CA LEU A 36 7.15 -3.57 -5.28
C LEU A 36 6.96 -2.07 -5.49
N TYR A 37 7.76 -1.23 -4.85
CA TYR A 37 7.76 0.22 -5.07
C TYR A 37 8.10 0.60 -6.51
N SER A 38 9.15 -0.01 -7.04
CA SER A 38 9.56 0.22 -8.42
C SER A 38 8.46 -0.19 -9.40
N LEU A 39 7.77 -1.32 -9.14
CA LEU A 39 6.64 -1.78 -9.96
C LEU A 39 5.41 -0.89 -9.84
N LEU A 40 5.10 -0.37 -8.65
CA LEU A 40 3.98 0.57 -8.44
C LEU A 40 4.19 1.90 -9.14
N LYS A 41 5.46 2.31 -9.35
CA LYS A 41 5.85 3.51 -10.09
C LYS A 41 6.02 3.28 -11.60
N ALA A 42 6.24 2.03 -12.01
CA ALA A 42 6.46 1.70 -13.42
C ALA A 42 5.24 2.04 -14.27
N SER A 43 5.50 2.39 -15.54
CA SER A 43 4.41 2.57 -16.49
C SER A 43 3.63 1.25 -16.66
N PRO A 44 2.29 1.30 -16.75
CA PRO A 44 1.47 0.11 -16.98
C PRO A 44 1.76 -0.58 -18.32
N THR A 45 2.45 0.11 -19.24
CA THR A 45 2.89 -0.41 -20.53
C THR A 45 4.29 -1.04 -20.50
N GLU A 46 4.93 -1.06 -19.35
CA GLU A 46 6.31 -1.52 -19.22
C GLU A 46 6.38 -3.04 -19.12
N VAL A 47 7.04 -3.67 -20.09
CA VAL A 47 7.19 -5.13 -20.19
C VAL A 47 8.32 -5.61 -19.30
N ILE A 48 8.13 -6.78 -18.69
CA ILE A 48 9.16 -7.47 -17.91
C ILE A 48 10.34 -7.87 -18.82
N ARG A 49 11.55 -7.38 -18.49
CA ARG A 49 12.83 -7.73 -19.12
C ARG A 49 13.90 -7.86 -18.04
N SER A 50 14.94 -8.65 -18.31
CA SER A 50 16.03 -8.88 -17.35
C SER A 50 16.68 -7.59 -16.85
N GLU A 51 16.95 -6.63 -17.75
CA GLU A 51 17.52 -5.32 -17.40
C GLU A 51 16.61 -4.52 -16.46
N LYS A 52 15.29 -4.58 -16.71
CA LYS A 52 14.29 -3.89 -15.90
C LYS A 52 14.16 -4.50 -14.50
N ILE A 53 14.17 -5.82 -14.39
CA ILE A 53 14.10 -6.51 -13.11
C ILE A 53 15.32 -6.16 -12.24
N LEU A 54 16.51 -6.12 -12.81
CA LEU A 54 17.71 -5.68 -12.10
C LEU A 54 17.57 -4.25 -11.56
N ALA A 55 17.06 -3.33 -12.38
CA ALA A 55 16.82 -1.95 -11.98
C ALA A 55 15.73 -1.85 -10.90
N TRP A 56 14.62 -2.59 -11.03
CA TRP A 56 13.53 -2.60 -10.06
C TRP A 56 13.90 -3.24 -8.72
N ALA A 57 14.76 -4.27 -8.74
CA ALA A 57 15.25 -4.95 -7.54
C ALA A 57 16.46 -4.26 -6.91
N ASP A 58 16.96 -3.19 -7.53
CA ASP A 58 18.17 -2.46 -7.10
C ASP A 58 19.37 -3.41 -6.85
N THR A 59 19.62 -4.29 -7.82
CA THR A 59 20.72 -5.28 -7.75
C THR A 59 21.38 -5.47 -9.11
N SER A 60 22.64 -5.89 -9.11
CA SER A 60 23.38 -6.27 -10.32
C SER A 60 23.35 -7.79 -10.58
N ASP A 61 22.83 -8.59 -9.65
CA ASP A 61 22.78 -10.03 -9.74
C ASP A 61 21.39 -10.52 -10.20
N ILE A 62 21.37 -11.13 -11.39
CA ILE A 62 20.12 -11.60 -12.01
C ILE A 62 19.46 -12.72 -11.22
N ASP A 63 20.23 -13.63 -10.62
CA ASP A 63 19.70 -14.75 -9.86
C ASP A 63 19.02 -14.26 -8.59
N THR A 64 19.59 -13.28 -7.92
CA THR A 64 18.99 -12.61 -6.75
C THR A 64 17.67 -11.91 -7.15
N ALA A 65 17.67 -11.19 -8.28
CA ALA A 65 16.47 -10.49 -8.76
C ALA A 65 15.35 -11.47 -9.14
N LEU A 66 15.67 -12.56 -9.85
CA LEU A 66 14.71 -13.60 -10.23
C LEU A 66 14.14 -14.34 -9.01
N ASN A 67 15.00 -14.70 -8.03
CA ASN A 67 14.56 -15.31 -6.79
C ASN A 67 13.61 -14.40 -6.00
N LEU A 68 13.90 -13.10 -5.96
CA LEU A 68 13.03 -12.12 -5.30
C LEU A 68 11.68 -12.02 -6.01
N LEU A 69 11.67 -11.91 -7.34
CA LEU A 69 10.45 -11.87 -8.15
C LEU A 69 9.62 -13.15 -7.94
N TYR A 70 10.24 -14.32 -8.03
CA TYR A 70 9.60 -15.61 -7.81
C TYR A 70 8.96 -15.71 -6.41
N ARG A 71 9.69 -15.28 -5.37
CA ARG A 71 9.18 -15.25 -4.00
C ARG A 71 7.94 -14.36 -3.87
N LEU A 72 7.94 -13.18 -4.47
CA LEU A 72 6.80 -12.27 -4.43
C LEU A 72 5.59 -12.81 -5.21
N GLN A 73 5.83 -13.50 -6.33
CA GLN A 73 4.77 -14.22 -7.06
C GLN A 73 4.18 -15.36 -6.22
N ARG A 74 5.02 -16.14 -5.54
CA ARG A 74 4.58 -17.21 -4.64
C ARG A 74 3.74 -16.71 -3.46
N LEU A 75 3.95 -15.47 -3.03
CA LEU A 75 3.17 -14.78 -1.99
C LEU A 75 1.93 -14.07 -2.57
N GLU A 76 1.69 -14.21 -3.87
CA GLU A 76 0.59 -13.53 -4.56
C GLU A 76 0.63 -11.98 -4.42
N PHE A 77 1.81 -11.40 -4.24
CA PHE A 77 1.99 -9.94 -4.14
C PHE A 77 2.10 -9.28 -5.51
N LEU A 78 2.43 -10.06 -6.53
CA LEU A 78 2.45 -9.63 -7.92
C LEU A 78 2.18 -10.80 -8.86
N TYR A 79 1.77 -10.49 -10.08
CA TYR A 79 1.62 -11.45 -11.17
C TYR A 79 1.99 -10.81 -12.50
N GLY A 80 2.23 -11.65 -13.52
CA GLY A 80 2.42 -11.21 -14.90
C GLY A 80 1.10 -11.30 -15.66
N ASP A 81 0.73 -10.23 -16.38
CA ASP A 81 -0.44 -10.19 -17.25
C ASP A 81 0.02 -10.08 -18.71
N GLU A 82 -0.68 -10.77 -19.61
CA GLU A 82 -0.45 -10.68 -21.06
C GLU A 82 -1.05 -9.40 -21.67
N ASN A 83 -1.98 -8.77 -20.97
CA ASN A 83 -2.68 -7.59 -21.44
C ASN A 83 -2.09 -6.31 -20.83
N VAL A 84 -1.89 -5.32 -21.70
CA VAL A 84 -1.52 -3.96 -21.27
C VAL A 84 -2.68 -3.36 -20.49
N SER A 85 -2.40 -2.84 -19.30
CA SER A 85 -3.35 -1.96 -18.63
C SER A 85 -3.26 -0.58 -19.26
N ASN A 86 -4.32 -0.13 -19.91
CA ASN A 86 -4.38 1.22 -20.50
C ASN A 86 -4.70 2.31 -19.46
N GLU A 87 -4.69 1.98 -18.18
CA GLU A 87 -4.95 2.93 -17.12
C GLU A 87 -3.72 3.78 -16.83
N GLU A 88 -3.53 4.83 -17.59
CA GLU A 88 -2.71 5.95 -17.13
C GLU A 88 -3.41 6.58 -15.91
N ILE A 89 -2.80 6.40 -14.74
CA ILE A 89 -3.37 6.92 -13.50
C ILE A 89 -3.05 8.41 -13.38
N HIS A 90 -3.83 9.23 -14.05
CA HIS A 90 -3.87 10.68 -13.86
C HIS A 90 -5.00 11.05 -12.88
N LEU A 91 -4.99 10.45 -11.66
CA LEU A 91 -5.96 10.83 -10.65
C LEU A 91 -5.68 12.25 -10.15
N THR A 92 -6.64 13.12 -10.34
CA THR A 92 -6.68 14.45 -9.72
C THR A 92 -7.12 14.34 -8.25
N ASP A 93 -6.90 15.39 -7.47
CA ASP A 93 -7.36 15.45 -6.08
C ASP A 93 -8.88 15.25 -5.95
N GLU A 94 -9.63 15.69 -6.95
CA GLU A 94 -11.08 15.54 -7.03
C GLU A 94 -11.55 14.07 -7.16
N GLN A 95 -10.70 13.19 -7.64
CA GLN A 95 -11.01 11.76 -7.83
C GLN A 95 -10.62 10.89 -6.63
N LEU A 96 -9.76 11.37 -5.73
CA LEU A 96 -9.36 10.63 -4.53
C LEU A 96 -10.54 10.20 -3.65
N PRO A 97 -11.56 11.04 -3.39
CA PRO A 97 -12.71 10.62 -2.60
C PRO A 97 -13.43 9.41 -3.17
N SER A 98 -13.58 9.32 -4.50
CA SER A 98 -14.24 8.16 -5.14
C SER A 98 -13.43 6.86 -5.04
N VAL A 99 -12.11 6.95 -4.99
CA VAL A 99 -11.22 5.80 -4.73
C VAL A 99 -11.33 5.39 -3.26
N LEU A 100 -11.30 6.34 -2.34
CA LEU A 100 -11.43 6.10 -0.90
C LEU A 100 -12.77 5.44 -0.54
N GLU A 101 -13.87 5.91 -1.13
CA GLU A 101 -15.21 5.36 -0.93
C GLU A 101 -15.28 3.86 -1.16
N GLN A 102 -14.55 3.33 -2.14
CA GLN A 102 -14.52 1.92 -2.51
C GLN A 102 -13.81 1.04 -1.47
N LEU A 103 -13.01 1.63 -0.57
CA LEU A 103 -12.22 0.89 0.43
C LEU A 103 -12.97 0.61 1.73
N SER A 104 -14.23 1.00 1.79
CA SER A 104 -15.07 0.87 2.98
C SER A 104 -16.41 0.24 2.66
N SER A 105 -16.91 -0.63 3.53
CA SER A 105 -18.27 -1.18 3.44
C SER A 105 -19.35 -0.12 3.61
N SER A 106 -19.05 0.96 4.33
CA SER A 106 -19.97 2.09 4.54
C SER A 106 -19.74 3.27 3.55
N GLY A 107 -18.74 3.14 2.66
CA GLY A 107 -18.33 4.21 1.77
C GLY A 107 -17.61 5.37 2.46
N LYS A 108 -17.27 5.25 3.75
CA LYS A 108 -16.63 6.32 4.52
C LYS A 108 -15.14 6.06 4.67
N ALA A 109 -14.32 6.95 4.14
CA ALA A 109 -12.88 6.88 4.32
C ALA A 109 -12.23 8.26 4.26
N LEU A 110 -11.06 8.40 4.90
CA LEU A 110 -10.33 9.65 5.00
C LEU A 110 -8.84 9.37 4.90
N LEU A 111 -8.11 10.28 4.27
CA LEU A 111 -6.66 10.23 4.20
C LEU A 111 -6.08 11.47 4.87
N ALA A 112 -5.27 11.27 5.91
CA ALA A 112 -4.63 12.34 6.67
C ALA A 112 -3.12 12.17 6.71
N ASP A 113 -2.39 13.24 7.04
CA ASP A 113 -0.98 13.21 7.35
C ASP A 113 -0.70 12.89 8.84
N GLU A 114 0.56 12.75 9.19
CA GLU A 114 0.98 12.49 10.57
C GLU A 114 0.72 13.65 11.55
N ASN A 115 0.40 14.84 11.05
CA ASN A 115 0.05 16.01 11.87
C ASN A 115 -1.46 16.11 12.13
N GLY A 116 -2.25 15.25 11.49
CA GLY A 116 -3.70 15.22 11.65
C GLY A 116 -4.45 16.06 10.62
N LEU A 117 -3.76 16.61 9.59
CA LEU A 117 -4.41 17.32 8.51
C LEU A 117 -4.90 16.32 7.46
N TYR A 118 -6.20 16.26 7.24
CA TYR A 118 -6.74 15.46 6.16
C TYR A 118 -6.69 16.22 4.83
N PHE A 119 -6.49 15.50 3.73
CA PHE A 119 -6.44 16.06 2.38
C PHE A 119 -7.34 15.32 1.37
N ALA A 120 -7.95 14.21 1.79
CA ALA A 120 -9.00 13.55 1.03
C ALA A 120 -10.00 12.93 1.98
N ASN A 121 -11.29 13.07 1.67
CA ASN A 121 -12.40 12.62 2.49
C ASN A 121 -13.52 12.09 1.61
N ALA A 122 -13.99 10.88 1.90
CA ALA A 122 -15.18 10.27 1.33
C ALA A 122 -16.24 10.14 2.43
N ASN A 123 -17.33 10.85 2.27
CA ASN A 123 -18.59 10.74 3.03
C ASN A 123 -18.54 10.92 4.57
N PHE A 124 -17.44 11.36 5.16
CA PHE A 124 -17.47 11.90 6.51
C PHE A 124 -17.91 13.38 6.47
N HIS A 125 -18.68 13.82 7.45
CA HIS A 125 -18.96 15.26 7.63
C HIS A 125 -17.67 16.01 7.92
N HIS A 126 -17.56 17.24 7.45
CA HIS A 126 -16.33 18.04 7.56
C HIS A 126 -15.79 18.14 8.99
N GLU A 127 -16.66 18.47 9.96
CA GLU A 127 -16.28 18.55 11.37
C GLU A 127 -15.74 17.23 11.91
N ALA A 128 -16.41 16.10 11.58
CA ALA A 128 -15.91 14.78 11.96
C ALA A 128 -14.61 14.39 11.25
N ALA A 129 -14.41 14.82 10.01
CA ALA A 129 -13.19 14.56 9.27
C ALA A 129 -11.98 15.28 9.88
N GLU A 130 -12.13 16.52 10.36
CA GLU A 130 -11.09 17.25 11.09
C GLU A 130 -10.70 16.55 12.39
N GLU A 131 -11.69 16.15 13.20
CA GLU A 131 -11.46 15.44 14.46
C GLU A 131 -10.84 14.04 14.22
N LEU A 132 -11.28 13.33 13.17
CA LEU A 132 -10.71 12.03 12.79
C LEU A 132 -9.26 12.16 12.34
N GLY A 133 -8.90 13.23 11.65
CA GLY A 133 -7.51 13.51 11.29
C GLY A 133 -6.63 13.65 12.53
N LEU A 134 -7.06 14.44 13.51
CA LEU A 134 -6.34 14.61 14.78
C LEU A 134 -6.24 13.28 15.55
N LEU A 135 -7.35 12.55 15.66
CA LEU A 135 -7.37 11.21 16.30
C LEU A 135 -6.40 10.24 15.60
N ALA A 136 -6.34 10.25 14.26
CA ALA A 136 -5.40 9.42 13.51
C ALA A 136 -3.94 9.73 13.87
N SER A 137 -3.58 11.00 14.03
CA SER A 137 -2.27 11.42 14.52
C SER A 137 -1.96 10.88 15.92
N GLU A 138 -2.91 10.95 16.84
CA GLU A 138 -2.76 10.46 18.22
C GLU A 138 -2.60 8.94 18.27
N VAL A 139 -3.44 8.19 17.55
CA VAL A 139 -3.33 6.72 17.42
C VAL A 139 -1.96 6.32 16.89
N THR A 140 -1.44 7.05 15.92
CA THR A 140 -0.12 6.81 15.34
C THR A 140 1.01 7.08 16.33
N LYS A 141 0.91 8.12 17.15
CA LYS A 141 1.87 8.41 18.23
C LYS A 141 1.82 7.33 19.31
N MET A 142 0.61 6.88 19.67
CA MET A 142 0.43 5.77 20.61
C MET A 142 1.07 4.48 20.09
N ASP A 143 0.85 4.10 18.85
CA ASP A 143 1.50 2.94 18.21
C ASP A 143 3.03 3.05 18.30
N SER A 144 3.57 4.19 17.94
CA SER A 144 5.02 4.44 17.95
C SER A 144 5.60 4.31 19.37
N SER A 145 4.90 4.83 20.39
CA SER A 145 5.32 4.78 21.79
C SER A 145 5.32 3.36 22.35
N HIS A 146 4.42 2.49 21.87
CA HIS A 146 4.26 1.11 22.36
C HIS A 146 4.77 0.05 21.38
N ARG A 147 5.47 0.44 20.32
CA ARG A 147 5.94 -0.45 19.25
C ARG A 147 6.76 -1.64 19.76
N LEU A 148 7.64 -1.43 20.74
CA LEU A 148 8.45 -2.52 21.32
C LEU A 148 7.59 -3.55 22.05
N LEU A 149 6.61 -3.12 22.83
CA LEU A 149 5.66 -4.01 23.48
C LEU A 149 4.88 -4.83 22.45
N ILE A 150 4.31 -4.16 21.46
CA ILE A 150 3.41 -4.78 20.49
C ILE A 150 4.18 -5.79 19.61
N ARG A 151 5.34 -5.40 19.07
CA ARG A 151 6.10 -6.24 18.15
C ARG A 151 6.93 -7.31 18.85
N ASN A 152 7.66 -6.94 19.91
CA ASN A 152 8.62 -7.84 20.54
C ASN A 152 8.01 -8.73 21.61
N ASN A 153 7.08 -8.22 22.41
CA ASN A 153 6.51 -8.97 23.51
C ASN A 153 5.23 -9.70 23.10
N LEU A 154 4.36 -9.04 22.30
CA LEU A 154 3.09 -9.62 21.85
C LEU A 154 3.18 -10.30 20.48
N HIS A 155 4.29 -10.13 19.76
CA HIS A 155 4.53 -10.67 18.39
C HIS A 155 3.46 -10.25 17.37
N ILE A 156 2.84 -9.09 17.58
CA ILE A 156 1.87 -8.51 16.65
C ILE A 156 2.63 -7.66 15.63
N ASN A 157 2.64 -8.09 14.38
CA ASN A 157 3.37 -7.43 13.30
C ASN A 157 2.51 -6.45 12.49
N ASN A 158 1.20 -6.38 12.76
CA ASN A 158 0.30 -5.41 12.16
C ASN A 158 0.39 -4.08 12.93
N ASN A 159 0.20 -2.96 12.23
CA ASN A 159 0.19 -1.61 12.79
C ASN A 159 -1.17 -0.90 12.59
N ALA A 160 -2.18 -1.61 12.12
CA ALA A 160 -3.53 -1.08 12.06
C ALA A 160 -4.19 -1.09 13.45
N TRP A 161 -4.93 -0.04 13.77
CA TRP A 161 -5.70 0.13 15.00
C TRP A 161 -7.17 0.32 14.69
N GLY A 162 -8.06 -0.19 15.53
CA GLY A 162 -9.48 -0.07 15.24
C GLY A 162 -10.38 -0.06 16.48
N ILE A 163 -11.56 0.51 16.29
CA ILE A 163 -12.71 0.40 17.17
C ILE A 163 -13.61 -0.67 16.58
N CYS A 164 -13.96 -1.65 17.39
CA CYS A 164 -14.82 -2.76 17.00
C CYS A 164 -16.13 -2.71 17.82
N ASP A 165 -17.20 -3.19 17.20
CA ASP A 165 -18.46 -3.47 17.88
C ASP A 165 -18.34 -4.70 18.81
N PRO A 166 -19.35 -5.00 19.64
CA PRO A 166 -19.31 -6.16 20.52
C PRO A 166 -19.21 -7.52 19.82
N SER A 167 -19.48 -7.60 18.51
CA SER A 167 -19.30 -8.81 17.70
C SER A 167 -17.88 -8.93 17.12
N GLY A 168 -17.03 -7.93 17.30
CA GLY A 168 -15.67 -7.87 16.79
C GLY A 168 -15.57 -7.31 15.37
N GLN A 169 -16.65 -6.78 14.79
CA GLN A 169 -16.60 -6.14 13.49
C GLN A 169 -16.07 -4.71 13.61
N SER A 170 -15.29 -4.28 12.62
CA SER A 170 -14.74 -2.94 12.59
C SER A 170 -15.81 -1.89 12.37
N GLU A 171 -15.86 -0.88 13.24
CA GLU A 171 -16.61 0.37 13.03
C GLU A 171 -15.72 1.49 12.52
N LEU A 172 -14.45 1.52 12.95
CA LEU A 172 -13.47 2.50 12.52
C LEU A 172 -12.06 1.90 12.60
N THR A 173 -11.27 2.01 11.53
CA THR A 173 -9.90 1.49 11.49
C THR A 173 -8.93 2.52 10.94
N PHE A 174 -7.74 2.59 11.53
CA PHE A 174 -6.63 3.46 11.17
C PHE A 174 -5.50 2.60 10.60
N PHE A 175 -5.10 2.88 9.37
CA PHE A 175 -4.02 2.19 8.67
C PHE A 175 -2.88 3.16 8.40
N PRO A 176 -1.77 3.11 9.14
CA PRO A 176 -0.57 3.85 8.79
C PRO A 176 0.01 3.35 7.47
N LEU A 177 0.25 4.26 6.53
CA LEU A 177 0.83 4.00 5.22
C LEU A 177 2.16 4.75 5.10
N TYR A 178 3.22 4.05 4.73
CA TYR A 178 4.55 4.61 4.57
C TYR A 178 4.88 4.74 3.08
N ILE A 179 4.96 5.97 2.59
CA ILE A 179 5.18 6.30 1.18
C ILE A 179 6.48 7.09 1.06
N GLY A 180 7.57 6.43 0.72
CA GLY A 180 8.89 7.04 0.81
C GLY A 180 9.18 7.49 2.24
N ASN A 181 9.47 8.78 2.44
CA ASN A 181 9.70 9.38 3.76
C ASN A 181 8.42 9.97 4.39
N THR A 182 7.28 9.83 3.72
CA THR A 182 6.01 10.40 4.19
C THR A 182 5.17 9.31 4.86
N LYS A 183 4.66 9.62 6.05
CA LYS A 183 3.69 8.79 6.76
C LYS A 183 2.31 9.38 6.60
N LEU A 184 1.40 8.60 6.06
CA LEU A 184 0.00 8.95 5.89
C LEU A 184 -0.85 7.99 6.71
N ILE A 185 -2.06 8.37 7.05
CA ILE A 185 -2.99 7.52 7.76
C ILE A 185 -4.29 7.43 6.95
N LEU A 186 -4.63 6.20 6.55
CA LEU A 186 -5.92 5.90 5.95
C LEU A 186 -6.89 5.51 7.07
N VAL A 187 -7.95 6.28 7.23
CA VAL A 187 -9.02 6.02 8.20
C VAL A 187 -10.23 5.47 7.44
N ILE A 188 -10.76 4.35 7.88
CA ILE A 188 -11.89 3.68 7.24
C ILE A 188 -13.02 3.49 8.26
N GLY A 189 -14.21 4.04 7.95
CA GLY A 189 -15.43 3.80 8.69
C GLY A 189 -16.11 2.50 8.21
N GLY A 190 -16.57 1.68 9.15
CA GLY A 190 -17.11 0.35 8.86
C GLY A 190 -16.02 -0.70 8.58
N MET A 191 -16.41 -1.78 7.90
CA MET A 191 -15.47 -2.85 7.55
C MET A 191 -14.54 -2.39 6.42
N PRO A 192 -13.20 -2.48 6.61
CA PRO A 192 -12.23 -2.22 5.57
C PRO A 192 -12.32 -3.25 4.43
N ASP A 193 -12.17 -2.77 3.20
CA ASP A 193 -12.11 -3.62 2.02
C ASP A 193 -10.88 -3.22 1.17
N LEU A 194 -9.70 -3.53 1.68
CA LEU A 194 -8.42 -3.21 1.04
C LEU A 194 -8.03 -4.21 -0.06
N ASN A 195 -8.78 -5.30 -0.22
CA ASN A 195 -8.53 -6.29 -1.27
C ASN A 195 -9.19 -5.92 -2.61
N LYS A 196 -9.09 -4.64 -2.98
CA LYS A 196 -9.62 -4.09 -4.22
C LYS A 196 -8.56 -3.38 -5.02
N GLU A 197 -8.75 -3.31 -6.33
CA GLU A 197 -7.88 -2.56 -7.23
C GLU A 197 -7.83 -1.05 -6.87
N ALA A 198 -8.91 -0.53 -6.30
CA ALA A 198 -8.95 0.83 -5.75
C ALA A 198 -7.83 1.11 -4.74
N PHE A 199 -7.43 0.11 -3.93
CA PHE A 199 -6.32 0.27 -3.00
C PHE A 199 -4.96 0.35 -3.73
N VAL A 200 -4.75 -0.49 -4.75
CA VAL A 200 -3.54 -0.40 -5.61
C VAL A 200 -3.47 0.97 -6.27
N THR A 201 -4.59 1.45 -6.78
CA THR A 201 -4.72 2.78 -7.40
C THR A 201 -4.39 3.88 -6.41
N LEU A 202 -4.94 3.84 -5.19
CA LEU A 202 -4.59 4.78 -4.12
C LEU A 202 -3.08 4.80 -3.86
N VAL A 203 -2.47 3.63 -3.66
CA VAL A 203 -1.04 3.51 -3.36
C VAL A 203 -0.19 4.06 -4.51
N LYS A 204 -0.53 3.76 -5.77
CA LYS A 204 0.17 4.32 -6.95
C LYS A 204 0.12 5.85 -6.96
N VAL A 205 -1.06 6.45 -6.75
CA VAL A 205 -1.23 7.91 -6.68
C VAL A 205 -0.37 8.51 -5.58
N LEU A 206 -0.40 7.91 -4.40
CA LEU A 206 0.42 8.39 -3.27
C LEU A 206 1.92 8.29 -3.57
N TYR A 207 2.37 7.22 -4.25
CA TYR A 207 3.77 7.12 -4.69
C TYR A 207 4.17 8.16 -5.70
N HIS A 208 3.31 8.48 -6.68
CA HIS A 208 3.57 9.54 -7.64
C HIS A 208 3.70 10.91 -6.97
N ARG A 209 2.95 11.17 -5.91
CA ARG A 209 2.97 12.47 -5.20
C ARG A 209 4.08 12.60 -4.17
N TYR A 210 4.31 11.57 -3.38
CA TYR A 210 5.15 11.63 -2.19
C TYR A 210 6.39 10.72 -2.27
N GLY A 211 6.45 9.79 -3.21
CA GLY A 211 7.53 8.82 -3.31
C GLY A 211 8.85 9.33 -3.91
N SER A 212 8.97 10.62 -4.17
CA SER A 212 10.16 11.24 -4.80
C SER A 212 11.02 12.06 -3.83
N ARG A 213 10.75 11.99 -2.53
CA ARG A 213 11.49 12.74 -1.51
C ARG A 213 12.33 11.83 -0.64
#